data_c0c4dc84644e684855b5533cbefc410d
#
_entry.id   c0c4dc84644e684855b5533cbefc410d
#
_cell.length_a   1.000
_cell.length_b   1.000
_cell.length_c   1.000
_cell.angle_alpha   90.00
_cell.angle_beta   90.00
_cell.angle_gamma   90.00
#
_symmetry.space_group_name_H-M   'P 1'
#
loop_
_entity.id
_entity.type
_entity.pdbx_description
1 polymer ?
#
loop_
_entity_poly.entity_id
_entity_poly.type
_entity_poly.pdbx_seq_one_letter_code
_entity_poly.pdbx_strand_id
1 'polypeptide(L)'
;MKKLIIVVGIIVAAISVVTAQEFKLAKTSGRLEIHLGRVTVEGHSGNEIIFSSRDRDRNDDDGRAKGLRAINSLGLEDNTGLGINVTDKGNVVEVFQLKKMNSPEIRILVPKGVIVSYEYSSQYGGDVNFKNLENEIEASSHYNNLEFENVTGPVTAKAIYGHIEATFSQNVKGPLSLVSVYGYADVTLPAAIKANLKLTTSYGEIFVAPEFKIEVDKDGDMIRYSDKLSGKVNGGGTDVSIRSDYGKVYLRKR
;
A
#
# COMPACT_ATOMS: atom_id res chain seq x y z
N MET A 1 -17.51 -53.95 -51.43
CA MET A 1 -16.47 -53.12 -50.80
C MET A 1 -17.17 -51.87 -50.24
N LYS A 2 -17.42 -51.85 -48.90
CA LYS A 2 -18.06 -50.73 -48.21
C LYS A 2 -16.97 -49.77 -47.74
N LYS A 3 -16.98 -48.51 -48.22
CA LYS A 3 -16.06 -47.46 -47.81
C LYS A 3 -16.57 -46.85 -46.52
N LEU A 4 -15.81 -46.98 -45.45
CA LEU A 4 -16.06 -46.40 -44.14
C LEU A 4 -15.52 -44.94 -44.17
N ILE A 5 -16.40 -43.94 -44.11
CA ILE A 5 -16.04 -42.54 -43.99
C ILE A 5 -15.93 -42.23 -42.48
N ILE A 6 -14.72 -41.99 -42.01
CA ILE A 6 -14.48 -41.51 -40.63
C ILE A 6 -14.58 -39.99 -40.67
N VAL A 7 -15.63 -39.46 -40.06
CA VAL A 7 -15.78 -38.01 -39.81
C VAL A 7 -15.05 -37.70 -38.48
N VAL A 8 -13.88 -37.06 -38.59
CA VAL A 8 -13.14 -36.51 -37.44
C VAL A 8 -13.76 -35.18 -37.10
N GLY A 9 -14.60 -35.16 -36.06
CA GLY A 9 -15.12 -33.92 -35.48
C GLY A 9 -14.05 -33.21 -34.68
N ILE A 10 -13.58 -32.05 -35.17
CA ILE A 10 -12.71 -31.15 -34.41
C ILE A 10 -13.55 -30.37 -33.42
N ILE A 11 -13.50 -30.75 -32.14
CA ILE A 11 -14.10 -29.97 -31.05
C ILE A 11 -13.14 -28.80 -30.78
N VAL A 12 -13.45 -27.61 -31.29
CA VAL A 12 -12.79 -26.37 -30.91
C VAL A 12 -13.33 -25.98 -29.53
N ALA A 13 -12.60 -26.30 -28.47
CA ALA A 13 -12.87 -25.77 -27.15
C ALA A 13 -12.57 -24.27 -27.15
N ALA A 14 -13.60 -23.44 -27.19
CA ALA A 14 -13.48 -22.01 -26.96
C ALA A 14 -13.06 -21.78 -25.50
N ILE A 15 -11.78 -21.54 -25.26
CA ILE A 15 -11.28 -21.08 -23.98
C ILE A 15 -11.76 -19.64 -23.84
N SER A 16 -12.83 -19.43 -23.08
CA SER A 16 -13.27 -18.11 -22.68
C SER A 16 -12.22 -17.56 -21.72
N VAL A 17 -11.30 -16.73 -22.21
CA VAL A 17 -10.42 -15.94 -21.37
C VAL A 17 -11.31 -14.90 -20.69
N VAL A 18 -11.68 -15.15 -19.43
CA VAL A 18 -12.33 -14.14 -18.60
C VAL A 18 -11.27 -13.09 -18.30
N THR A 19 -11.24 -12.03 -19.09
CA THR A 19 -10.42 -10.85 -18.81
C THR A 19 -11.05 -10.14 -17.60
N ALA A 20 -10.24 -9.98 -16.54
CA ALA A 20 -10.64 -9.11 -15.43
C ALA A 20 -10.93 -7.71 -16.00
N GLN A 21 -12.00 -7.07 -15.52
CA GLN A 21 -12.32 -5.71 -15.93
C GLN A 21 -11.20 -4.78 -15.44
N GLU A 22 -10.63 -4.00 -16.37
CA GLU A 22 -9.55 -3.07 -16.09
C GLU A 22 -9.93 -1.67 -16.57
N PHE A 23 -9.59 -0.68 -15.77
CA PHE A 23 -9.61 0.73 -16.18
C PHE A 23 -8.17 1.23 -16.25
N LYS A 24 -7.79 1.87 -17.37
CA LYS A 24 -6.42 2.33 -17.63
C LYS A 24 -6.38 3.83 -17.85
N LEU A 25 -5.37 4.45 -17.25
CA LEU A 25 -5.10 5.88 -17.41
C LEU A 25 -3.64 6.08 -17.79
N ALA A 26 -3.38 6.67 -18.96
CA ALA A 26 -2.04 7.01 -19.41
C ALA A 26 -1.44 8.09 -18.51
N LYS A 27 -0.49 7.72 -17.65
CA LYS A 27 0.12 8.60 -16.65
C LYS A 27 1.44 8.05 -16.16
N THR A 28 2.52 8.80 -16.34
CA THR A 28 3.89 8.38 -15.95
C THR A 28 4.50 9.23 -14.84
N SER A 29 3.84 10.34 -14.47
CA SER A 29 4.31 11.26 -13.44
C SER A 29 3.14 11.98 -12.79
N GLY A 30 3.40 12.71 -11.70
CA GLY A 30 2.39 13.39 -10.90
C GLY A 30 2.06 12.60 -9.63
N ARG A 31 0.87 12.83 -9.07
CA ARG A 31 0.42 12.24 -7.81
C ARG A 31 -0.85 11.42 -8.03
N LEU A 32 -0.89 10.24 -7.43
CA LEU A 32 -2.09 9.40 -7.33
C LEU A 32 -2.61 9.46 -5.89
N GLU A 33 -3.75 10.11 -5.68
CA GLU A 33 -4.43 10.23 -4.39
C GLU A 33 -5.51 9.17 -4.26
N ILE A 34 -5.37 8.29 -3.27
CA ILE A 34 -6.18 7.08 -3.11
C ILE A 34 -7.02 7.19 -1.84
N HIS A 35 -8.34 7.20 -1.99
CA HIS A 35 -9.32 7.25 -0.90
C HIS A 35 -10.19 5.98 -0.93
N LEU A 36 -9.53 4.82 -0.79
CA LEU A 36 -10.14 3.50 -0.83
C LEU A 36 -9.92 2.78 0.49
N GLY A 37 -10.94 2.09 1.00
CA GLY A 37 -10.82 1.34 2.25
C GLY A 37 -10.07 0.02 2.12
N ARG A 38 -9.99 -0.55 0.89
CA ARG A 38 -9.33 -1.84 0.61
C ARG A 38 -8.58 -1.72 -0.71
N VAL A 39 -7.25 -1.76 -0.66
CA VAL A 39 -6.44 -1.54 -1.86
C VAL A 39 -5.10 -2.26 -1.78
N THR A 40 -4.66 -2.79 -2.91
CA THR A 40 -3.28 -3.21 -3.15
C THR A 40 -2.68 -2.31 -4.23
N VAL A 41 -1.66 -1.53 -3.89
CA VAL A 41 -0.90 -0.70 -4.82
C VAL A 41 0.42 -1.40 -5.15
N GLU A 42 0.68 -1.59 -6.42
CA GLU A 42 1.84 -2.37 -6.87
C GLU A 42 2.60 -1.64 -7.98
N GLY A 43 3.92 -1.63 -7.88
CA GLY A 43 4.79 -1.02 -8.89
C GLY A 43 4.86 -1.85 -10.17
N HIS A 44 4.91 -1.17 -11.33
CA HIS A 44 5.17 -1.82 -12.60
C HIS A 44 5.99 -0.95 -13.56
N SER A 45 6.51 -1.56 -14.62
CA SER A 45 7.38 -0.89 -15.59
C SER A 45 6.64 -0.22 -16.76
N GLY A 46 5.30 -0.24 -16.76
CA GLY A 46 4.49 0.38 -17.80
C GLY A 46 4.40 1.89 -17.69
N ASN A 47 3.62 2.50 -18.56
CA ASN A 47 3.39 3.96 -18.63
C ASN A 47 1.95 4.36 -18.33
N GLU A 48 1.16 3.46 -17.77
CA GLU A 48 -0.24 3.65 -17.43
C GLU A 48 -0.49 3.28 -15.98
N ILE A 49 -1.39 3.98 -15.30
CA ILE A 49 -1.98 3.51 -14.06
C ILE A 49 -3.10 2.56 -14.44
N ILE A 50 -3.08 1.33 -13.89
CA ILE A 50 -4.06 0.29 -14.21
C ILE A 50 -4.83 -0.06 -12.95
N PHE A 51 -6.14 0.06 -13.00
CA PHE A 51 -7.06 -0.29 -11.93
C PHE A 51 -7.77 -1.59 -12.30
N SER A 52 -7.87 -2.52 -11.36
CA SER A 52 -8.63 -3.76 -11.51
C SER A 52 -9.30 -4.14 -10.20
N SER A 53 -10.46 -4.78 -10.27
CA SER A 53 -11.14 -5.32 -9.10
C SER A 53 -10.75 -6.78 -8.90
N ARG A 54 -10.49 -7.18 -7.66
CA ARG A 54 -10.33 -8.59 -7.28
C ARG A 54 -11.66 -9.28 -6.99
N ASP A 55 -12.68 -8.52 -6.70
CA ASP A 55 -14.03 -9.05 -6.45
C ASP A 55 -14.67 -9.47 -7.78
N ARG A 56 -14.64 -10.76 -8.07
CA ARG A 56 -15.43 -11.36 -9.15
C ARG A 56 -16.88 -11.45 -8.67
N ASP A 57 -17.81 -10.94 -9.50
CA ASP A 57 -19.26 -11.04 -9.28
C ASP A 57 -19.82 -10.37 -8.00
N ARG A 58 -19.87 -9.06 -7.98
CA ARG A 58 -20.90 -8.36 -7.21
C ARG A 58 -22.08 -8.06 -8.14
N ASN A 59 -22.85 -9.10 -8.49
CA ASN A 59 -24.22 -8.94 -8.93
C ASN A 59 -25.04 -8.45 -7.71
N ASP A 60 -24.85 -7.20 -7.32
CA ASP A 60 -25.85 -6.45 -6.57
C ASP A 60 -27.00 -6.14 -7.56
N ASP A 61 -27.65 -7.20 -8.04
CA ASP A 61 -28.79 -7.07 -8.96
C ASP A 61 -30.01 -6.63 -8.14
N ASP A 62 -29.93 -5.40 -7.61
CA ASP A 62 -31.11 -4.74 -7.07
C ASP A 62 -32.01 -4.34 -8.26
N GLY A 63 -33.01 -5.18 -8.57
CA GLY A 63 -33.95 -4.91 -9.65
C GLY A 63 -34.63 -3.54 -9.54
N ARG A 64 -34.64 -2.91 -8.36
CA ARG A 64 -35.15 -1.55 -8.12
C ARG A 64 -34.19 -0.49 -8.64
N ALA A 65 -32.89 -0.79 -8.73
CA ALA A 65 -31.86 0.12 -9.23
C ALA A 65 -31.79 0.14 -10.77
N LYS A 66 -32.56 -0.70 -11.44
CA LYS A 66 -32.54 -0.81 -12.91
C LYS A 66 -32.83 0.55 -13.58
N GLY A 67 -31.87 1.04 -14.37
CA GLY A 67 -31.96 2.32 -15.07
C GLY A 67 -31.60 3.55 -14.20
N LEU A 68 -31.21 3.31 -12.95
CA LEU A 68 -30.70 4.36 -12.05
C LEU A 68 -29.18 4.25 -11.92
N ARG A 69 -28.53 5.37 -11.56
CA ARG A 69 -27.10 5.41 -11.27
C ARG A 69 -26.87 5.69 -9.78
N ALA A 70 -25.91 5.00 -9.19
CA ALA A 70 -25.50 5.27 -7.82
C ALA A 70 -24.60 6.51 -7.79
N ILE A 71 -24.91 7.45 -6.89
CA ILE A 71 -24.12 8.67 -6.66
C ILE A 71 -23.76 8.71 -5.16
N ASN A 72 -22.51 8.98 -4.83
CA ASN A 72 -22.08 9.17 -3.45
C ASN A 72 -22.36 10.58 -2.93
N SER A 73 -22.06 10.86 -1.66
CA SER A 73 -22.26 12.17 -1.03
C SER A 73 -21.42 13.31 -1.63
N LEU A 74 -20.39 12.99 -2.41
CA LEU A 74 -19.56 13.96 -3.14
C LEU A 74 -20.08 14.22 -4.56
N GLY A 75 -21.20 13.61 -4.95
CA GLY A 75 -21.74 13.71 -6.30
C GLY A 75 -20.98 12.86 -7.33
N LEU A 76 -20.10 11.95 -6.89
CA LEU A 76 -19.32 11.09 -7.77
C LEU A 76 -20.10 9.83 -8.13
N GLU A 77 -19.91 9.37 -9.36
CA GLU A 77 -20.48 8.13 -9.89
C GLU A 77 -19.36 7.22 -10.42
N ASP A 78 -19.68 5.94 -10.63
CA ASP A 78 -18.72 4.99 -11.22
C ASP A 78 -18.46 5.33 -12.69
N ASN A 79 -17.24 5.73 -12.97
CA ASN A 79 -16.76 5.99 -14.33
C ASN A 79 -15.75 4.94 -14.83
N THR A 80 -15.54 3.88 -14.04
CA THR A 80 -14.57 2.82 -14.33
C THR A 80 -15.20 1.45 -14.58
N GLY A 81 -16.42 1.25 -14.06
CA GLY A 81 -17.09 -0.06 -13.98
C GLY A 81 -16.55 -0.96 -12.85
N LEU A 82 -15.67 -0.43 -11.98
CA LEU A 82 -15.06 -1.15 -10.88
C LEU A 82 -15.66 -0.81 -9.51
N GLY A 83 -16.70 0.03 -9.47
CA GLY A 83 -17.30 0.55 -8.24
C GLY A 83 -16.51 1.69 -7.60
N ILE A 84 -15.65 2.35 -8.36
CA ILE A 84 -14.85 3.50 -7.95
C ILE A 84 -14.99 4.66 -8.95
N ASN A 85 -14.64 5.86 -8.50
CA ASN A 85 -14.48 7.02 -9.37
C ASN A 85 -13.00 7.35 -9.50
N VAL A 86 -12.53 7.56 -10.72
CA VAL A 86 -11.16 8.01 -11.03
C VAL A 86 -11.25 9.34 -11.80
N THR A 87 -10.65 10.39 -11.24
CA THR A 87 -10.65 11.73 -11.84
C THR A 87 -9.23 12.21 -12.08
N ASP A 88 -8.85 12.46 -13.32
CA ASP A 88 -7.58 13.10 -13.68
C ASP A 88 -7.70 14.63 -13.68
N LYS A 89 -7.00 15.30 -12.78
CA LYS A 89 -6.91 16.75 -12.65
C LYS A 89 -5.57 17.31 -13.17
N GLY A 90 -4.99 16.68 -14.16
CA GLY A 90 -3.70 17.06 -14.73
C GLY A 90 -2.53 16.51 -13.91
N ASN A 91 -2.04 17.18 -12.88
CA ASN A 91 -0.91 16.68 -12.07
C ASN A 91 -1.34 15.69 -10.97
N VAL A 92 -2.61 15.64 -10.66
CA VAL A 92 -3.19 14.78 -9.62
C VAL A 92 -4.27 13.89 -10.22
N VAL A 93 -4.21 12.59 -9.89
CA VAL A 93 -5.27 11.62 -10.14
C VAL A 93 -5.90 11.26 -8.82
N GLU A 94 -7.20 11.52 -8.66
CA GLU A 94 -7.96 11.19 -7.45
C GLU A 94 -8.77 9.92 -7.67
N VAL A 95 -8.79 9.05 -6.65
CA VAL A 95 -9.53 7.79 -6.67
C VAL A 95 -10.40 7.67 -5.43
N PHE A 96 -11.71 7.55 -5.61
CA PHE A 96 -12.67 7.43 -4.54
C PHE A 96 -13.51 6.16 -4.65
N GLN A 97 -13.76 5.50 -3.52
CA GLN A 97 -14.81 4.49 -3.45
C GLN A 97 -16.19 5.15 -3.43
N LEU A 98 -17.17 4.47 -4.00
CA LEU A 98 -18.54 5.00 -4.05
C LEU A 98 -19.39 4.52 -2.89
N LYS A 99 -19.14 3.31 -2.39
CA LYS A 99 -19.85 2.73 -1.25
C LYS A 99 -19.03 2.89 0.03
N LYS A 100 -19.67 3.34 1.10
CA LYS A 100 -19.04 3.45 2.43
C LYS A 100 -18.71 2.06 3.03
N MET A 101 -19.61 1.11 2.87
CA MET A 101 -19.48 -0.27 3.33
C MET A 101 -19.37 -1.21 2.12
N ASN A 102 -18.72 -2.34 2.31
CA ASN A 102 -18.53 -3.34 1.25
C ASN A 102 -17.94 -2.74 -0.03
N SER A 103 -17.00 -1.81 0.10
CA SER A 103 -16.25 -1.28 -1.04
C SER A 103 -15.46 -2.39 -1.74
N PRO A 104 -15.28 -2.31 -3.07
CA PRO A 104 -14.50 -3.30 -3.80
C PRO A 104 -13.05 -3.32 -3.34
N GLU A 105 -12.41 -4.48 -3.40
CA GLU A 105 -10.96 -4.58 -3.27
C GLU A 105 -10.32 -4.22 -4.62
N ILE A 106 -9.59 -3.12 -4.65
CA ILE A 106 -8.96 -2.61 -5.87
C ILE A 106 -7.47 -2.90 -5.86
N ARG A 107 -6.98 -3.43 -6.98
CA ARG A 107 -5.55 -3.49 -7.29
C ARG A 107 -5.21 -2.36 -8.24
N ILE A 108 -4.16 -1.60 -7.90
CA ILE A 108 -3.67 -0.49 -8.71
C ILE A 108 -2.22 -0.76 -9.08
N LEU A 109 -1.92 -0.85 -10.37
CA LEU A 109 -0.55 -0.88 -10.87
C LEU A 109 -0.09 0.54 -11.18
N VAL A 110 1.07 0.93 -10.64
CA VAL A 110 1.54 2.33 -10.72
C VAL A 110 2.93 2.40 -11.34
N PRO A 111 3.14 3.25 -12.38
CA PRO A 111 4.46 3.53 -12.94
C PRO A 111 5.41 4.19 -11.92
N LYS A 112 6.72 3.97 -12.07
CA LYS A 112 7.75 4.45 -11.13
C LYS A 112 7.78 5.97 -10.88
N GLY A 113 7.34 6.78 -11.84
CA GLY A 113 7.40 8.25 -11.74
C GLY A 113 6.22 8.91 -11.03
N VAL A 114 5.25 8.13 -10.54
CA VAL A 114 4.03 8.63 -9.88
C VAL A 114 4.21 8.58 -8.37
N ILE A 115 3.98 9.67 -7.67
CA ILE A 115 3.92 9.70 -6.20
C ILE A 115 2.61 9.03 -5.75
N VAL A 116 2.70 8.08 -4.83
CA VAL A 116 1.55 7.36 -4.27
C VAL A 116 1.14 8.02 -2.96
N SER A 117 -0.05 8.59 -2.91
CA SER A 117 -0.63 9.22 -1.72
C SER A 117 -1.90 8.46 -1.33
N TYR A 118 -1.94 7.94 -0.11
CA TYR A 118 -3.07 7.19 0.43
C TYR A 118 -3.61 7.87 1.68
N GLU A 119 -4.91 8.12 1.70
CA GLU A 119 -5.59 8.63 2.89
C GLU A 119 -6.94 7.96 3.08
N TYR A 120 -7.18 7.39 4.29
CA TYR A 120 -8.48 6.80 4.62
C TYR A 120 -8.78 6.88 6.11
N SER A 121 -9.96 7.41 6.45
CA SER A 121 -10.34 7.71 7.84
C SER A 121 -11.53 6.91 8.36
N SER A 122 -12.20 6.10 7.51
CA SER A 122 -13.38 5.34 7.93
C SER A 122 -13.00 3.99 8.55
N GLN A 123 -13.77 3.56 9.54
CA GLN A 123 -13.64 2.22 10.16
C GLN A 123 -14.10 1.06 9.26
N TYR A 124 -14.74 1.36 8.13
CA TYR A 124 -15.23 0.35 7.17
C TYR A 124 -14.19 0.03 6.08
N GLY A 125 -12.94 0.05 6.46
CA GLY A 125 -11.82 -0.33 5.61
C GLY A 125 -11.48 -1.82 5.69
N GLY A 126 -10.28 -2.15 5.27
CA GLY A 126 -9.70 -3.51 5.29
C GLY A 126 -8.20 -3.43 5.02
N ASP A 127 -7.67 -4.40 4.30
CA ASP A 127 -6.23 -4.48 4.03
C ASP A 127 -5.77 -3.39 3.05
N VAL A 128 -4.65 -2.77 3.38
CA VAL A 128 -3.98 -1.76 2.56
C VAL A 128 -2.53 -2.19 2.35
N ASN A 129 -2.23 -2.58 1.13
CA ASN A 129 -0.95 -3.19 0.78
C ASN A 129 -0.21 -2.35 -0.28
N PHE A 130 1.07 -2.10 -0.05
CA PHE A 130 2.00 -1.45 -0.97
C PHE A 130 3.09 -2.45 -1.34
N LYS A 131 3.16 -2.87 -2.61
CA LYS A 131 4.04 -3.97 -3.03
C LYS A 131 4.96 -3.57 -4.17
N ASN A 132 6.23 -3.97 -4.10
CA ASN A 132 7.20 -3.80 -5.18
C ASN A 132 7.29 -2.37 -5.72
N LEU A 133 7.16 -1.37 -4.85
CA LEU A 133 7.15 0.04 -5.22
C LEU A 133 8.54 0.67 -5.08
N GLU A 134 8.98 1.35 -6.14
CA GLU A 134 10.14 2.24 -6.12
C GLU A 134 9.75 3.73 -6.05
N ASN A 135 8.49 3.99 -5.84
CA ASN A 135 7.83 5.29 -5.78
C ASN A 135 8.01 5.92 -4.40
N GLU A 136 7.89 7.24 -4.34
CA GLU A 136 7.60 7.93 -3.08
C GLU A 136 6.19 7.57 -2.62
N ILE A 137 6.06 7.23 -1.31
CA ILE A 137 4.80 6.79 -0.71
C ILE A 137 4.49 7.67 0.50
N GLU A 138 3.30 8.28 0.49
CA GLU A 138 2.71 8.98 1.61
C GLU A 138 1.42 8.26 1.98
N ALA A 139 1.34 7.67 3.17
CA ALA A 139 0.18 6.88 3.58
C ALA A 139 -0.33 7.31 4.96
N SER A 140 -1.62 7.60 5.06
CA SER A 140 -2.28 7.94 6.33
C SER A 140 -3.57 7.13 6.49
N SER A 141 -3.69 6.42 7.61
CA SER A 141 -4.88 5.65 7.95
C SER A 141 -5.31 5.88 9.39
N HIS A 142 -6.63 5.97 9.61
CA HIS A 142 -7.16 5.97 10.98
C HIS A 142 -7.37 4.56 11.53
N TYR A 143 -7.92 3.63 10.74
CA TYR A 143 -8.34 2.32 11.25
C TYR A 143 -7.69 1.14 10.54
N ASN A 144 -7.18 1.35 9.32
CA ASN A 144 -6.57 0.27 8.55
C ASN A 144 -5.12 0.04 8.96
N ASN A 145 -4.68 -1.20 8.88
CA ASN A 145 -3.26 -1.54 8.90
C ASN A 145 -2.62 -1.13 7.57
N LEU A 146 -1.35 -0.78 7.63
CA LEU A 146 -0.55 -0.43 6.46
C LEU A 146 0.57 -1.46 6.30
N GLU A 147 0.55 -2.18 5.19
CA GLU A 147 1.53 -3.21 4.88
C GLU A 147 2.38 -2.80 3.68
N PHE A 148 3.70 -2.84 3.86
CA PHE A 148 4.69 -2.50 2.83
C PHE A 148 5.57 -3.71 2.55
N GLU A 149 5.53 -4.21 1.33
CA GLU A 149 6.32 -5.38 0.90
C GLU A 149 7.25 -5.02 -0.26
N ASN A 150 8.55 -5.19 -0.04
CA ASN A 150 9.60 -4.95 -1.05
C ASN A 150 9.54 -3.52 -1.64
N VAL A 151 9.40 -2.51 -0.77
CA VAL A 151 9.40 -1.09 -1.15
C VAL A 151 10.79 -0.47 -0.97
N THR A 152 11.12 0.57 -1.75
CA THR A 152 12.41 1.26 -1.63
C THR A 152 12.33 2.54 -0.81
N GLY A 153 11.19 3.23 -0.82
CA GLY A 153 11.05 4.58 -0.28
C GLY A 153 11.40 5.69 -1.30
N PRO A 154 11.30 6.98 -0.91
CA PRO A 154 10.93 7.48 0.41
C PRO A 154 9.55 7.02 0.87
N VAL A 155 9.38 6.82 2.19
CA VAL A 155 8.08 6.44 2.76
C VAL A 155 7.77 7.32 3.97
N THR A 156 6.61 7.97 3.94
CA THR A 156 5.98 8.59 5.11
C THR A 156 4.66 7.88 5.37
N ALA A 157 4.55 7.18 6.51
CA ALA A 157 3.35 6.42 6.83
C ALA A 157 2.88 6.68 8.27
N LYS A 158 1.56 6.84 8.43
CA LYS A 158 0.92 7.01 9.73
C LYS A 158 -0.33 6.15 9.85
N ALA A 159 -0.38 5.29 10.87
CA ALA A 159 -1.57 4.56 11.26
C ALA A 159 -2.00 4.98 12.68
N ILE A 160 -3.28 5.32 12.90
CA ILE A 160 -3.75 5.76 14.23
C ILE A 160 -4.14 4.54 15.05
N TYR A 161 -5.13 3.78 14.65
CA TYR A 161 -5.59 2.58 15.37
C TYR A 161 -5.07 1.28 14.74
N GLY A 162 -4.47 1.35 13.55
CA GLY A 162 -3.83 0.23 12.88
C GLY A 162 -2.36 0.08 13.23
N HIS A 163 -1.76 -1.00 12.80
CA HIS A 163 -0.31 -1.22 12.85
C HIS A 163 0.34 -0.95 11.50
N ILE A 164 1.68 -0.87 11.51
CA ILE A 164 2.51 -0.76 10.32
C ILE A 164 3.44 -1.96 10.27
N GLU A 165 3.36 -2.73 9.19
CA GLU A 165 4.32 -3.77 8.84
C GLU A 165 5.06 -3.38 7.56
N ALA A 166 6.38 -3.31 7.60
CA ALA A 166 7.16 -2.85 6.47
C ALA A 166 8.40 -3.70 6.23
N THR A 167 8.49 -4.29 5.04
CA THR A 167 9.69 -4.99 4.57
C THR A 167 10.29 -4.23 3.39
N PHE A 168 11.43 -3.59 3.64
CA PHE A 168 12.14 -2.80 2.63
C PHE A 168 13.02 -3.67 1.74
N SER A 169 13.22 -3.21 0.51
CA SER A 169 14.11 -3.84 -0.47
C SER A 169 15.58 -3.65 -0.08
N GLN A 170 16.50 -4.30 -0.82
CA GLN A 170 17.96 -4.11 -0.59
C GLN A 170 18.42 -2.67 -0.88
N ASN A 171 17.74 -1.96 -1.78
CA ASN A 171 18.08 -0.60 -2.19
C ASN A 171 17.12 0.40 -1.54
N VAL A 172 17.26 0.62 -0.24
CA VAL A 172 16.47 1.62 0.46
C VAL A 172 16.85 3.02 -0.04
N LYS A 173 15.83 3.76 -0.47
CA LYS A 173 15.92 5.19 -0.81
C LYS A 173 15.16 5.93 0.28
N GLY A 174 15.81 6.80 1.00
CA GLY A 174 15.17 7.45 2.14
C GLY A 174 14.67 8.83 1.83
N PRO A 175 14.12 9.54 2.83
CA PRO A 175 13.95 9.13 4.23
C PRO A 175 12.78 8.15 4.44
N LEU A 176 12.78 7.49 5.62
CA LEU A 176 11.68 6.64 6.08
C LEU A 176 11.11 7.21 7.37
N SER A 177 9.81 7.48 7.42
CA SER A 177 9.09 7.96 8.60
C SER A 177 7.83 7.12 8.82
N LEU A 178 7.85 6.24 9.81
CA LEU A 178 6.77 5.29 10.08
C LEU A 178 6.23 5.51 11.50
N VAL A 179 4.96 5.86 11.62
CA VAL A 179 4.31 6.19 12.89
C VAL A 179 3.03 5.37 13.06
N SER A 180 2.99 4.49 14.04
CA SER A 180 1.76 3.89 14.54
C SER A 180 1.41 4.51 15.89
N VAL A 181 0.17 4.90 16.12
CA VAL A 181 -0.21 5.53 17.41
C VAL A 181 -0.61 4.45 18.42
N TYR A 182 -1.66 3.69 18.14
CA TYR A 182 -2.18 2.68 19.08
C TYR A 182 -1.74 1.25 18.72
N GLY A 183 -1.28 1.01 17.51
CA GLY A 183 -0.73 -0.27 17.06
C GLY A 183 0.79 -0.36 17.26
N TYR A 184 1.38 -1.38 16.69
CA TYR A 184 2.83 -1.56 16.64
C TYR A 184 3.42 -1.12 15.30
N ALA A 185 4.74 -0.93 15.28
CA ALA A 185 5.52 -0.74 14.05
C ALA A 185 6.56 -1.86 13.94
N ASP A 186 6.42 -2.76 12.96
CA ASP A 186 7.33 -3.87 12.68
C ASP A 186 8.02 -3.64 11.34
N VAL A 187 9.32 -3.35 11.39
CA VAL A 187 10.07 -2.88 10.24
C VAL A 187 11.28 -3.75 9.98
N THR A 188 11.35 -4.31 8.78
CA THR A 188 12.46 -5.13 8.31
C THR A 188 13.32 -4.35 7.34
N LEU A 189 14.59 -4.14 7.69
CA LEU A 189 15.59 -3.44 6.88
C LEU A 189 16.70 -4.39 6.42
N PRO A 190 17.35 -4.11 5.27
CA PRO A 190 18.53 -4.87 4.87
C PRO A 190 19.70 -4.66 5.84
N ALA A 191 20.46 -5.73 6.13
CA ALA A 191 21.58 -5.69 7.07
C ALA A 191 22.68 -4.66 6.69
N ALA A 192 22.85 -4.43 5.39
CA ALA A 192 23.86 -3.52 4.85
C ALA A 192 23.42 -2.06 4.80
N ILE A 193 22.22 -1.73 5.30
CA ILE A 193 21.73 -0.35 5.28
C ILE A 193 22.68 0.58 6.05
N LYS A 194 22.95 1.74 5.48
CA LYS A 194 23.61 2.86 6.17
C LYS A 194 22.53 3.84 6.61
N ALA A 195 22.29 3.94 7.91
CA ALA A 195 21.14 4.70 8.41
C ALA A 195 21.46 5.50 9.69
N ASN A 196 20.81 6.66 9.79
CA ASN A 196 20.64 7.38 11.04
C ASN A 196 19.28 6.93 11.62
N LEU A 197 19.30 6.16 12.70
CA LEU A 197 18.10 5.59 13.30
C LEU A 197 17.55 6.49 14.40
N LYS A 198 16.22 6.60 14.42
CA LYS A 198 15.47 7.16 15.54
C LYS A 198 14.27 6.23 15.80
N LEU A 199 14.36 5.43 16.85
CA LEU A 199 13.29 4.54 17.30
C LEU A 199 12.66 5.16 18.55
N THR A 200 11.35 5.24 18.62
CA THR A 200 10.65 5.93 19.73
C THR A 200 9.38 5.19 20.10
N THR A 201 9.13 5.04 21.38
CA THR A 201 7.83 4.67 21.96
C THR A 201 7.57 5.51 23.19
N SER A 202 6.29 5.71 23.56
CA SER A 202 5.93 6.43 24.80
C SER A 202 5.52 5.47 25.92
N TYR A 203 4.89 4.34 25.58
CA TYR A 203 4.36 3.38 26.54
C TYR A 203 4.67 1.92 26.19
N GLY A 204 5.48 1.67 25.18
CA GLY A 204 5.83 0.34 24.72
C GLY A 204 7.28 -0.03 24.96
N GLU A 205 7.79 -0.92 24.12
CA GLU A 205 9.17 -1.42 24.16
C GLU A 205 9.76 -1.37 22.74
N ILE A 206 11.08 -1.25 22.67
CA ILE A 206 11.83 -1.25 21.41
C ILE A 206 12.63 -2.56 21.32
N PHE A 207 12.39 -3.34 20.28
CA PHE A 207 13.09 -4.58 19.99
C PHE A 207 13.91 -4.42 18.71
N VAL A 208 15.19 -4.76 18.77
CA VAL A 208 16.11 -4.64 17.64
C VAL A 208 16.81 -5.97 17.40
N ALA A 209 16.87 -6.38 16.13
CA ALA A 209 17.64 -7.57 15.73
C ALA A 209 19.11 -7.44 16.13
N PRO A 210 19.73 -8.48 16.74
CA PRO A 210 21.07 -8.39 17.33
C PRO A 210 22.18 -8.11 16.31
N GLU A 211 21.90 -8.30 15.03
CA GLU A 211 22.84 -8.02 13.95
C GLU A 211 23.01 -6.52 13.66
N PHE A 212 22.04 -5.70 14.05
CA PHE A 212 22.17 -4.25 13.94
C PHE A 212 23.02 -3.72 15.10
N LYS A 213 24.30 -3.46 14.82
CA LYS A 213 25.19 -2.78 15.75
C LYS A 213 24.92 -1.29 15.66
N ILE A 214 24.15 -0.77 16.62
CA ILE A 214 23.78 0.64 16.66
C ILE A 214 24.84 1.38 17.50
N GLU A 215 25.51 2.34 16.87
CA GLU A 215 26.34 3.32 17.56
C GLU A 215 25.40 4.35 18.19
N VAL A 216 25.05 4.13 19.48
CA VAL A 216 24.04 4.93 20.18
C VAL A 216 24.59 6.31 20.52
N ASP A 217 23.83 7.34 20.20
CA ASP A 217 24.11 8.71 20.59
C ASP A 217 23.90 8.85 22.11
N LYS A 218 24.96 9.14 22.85
CA LYS A 218 24.89 9.36 24.31
C LYS A 218 24.65 10.83 24.60
N ASP A 219 23.46 11.13 25.16
CA ASP A 219 23.11 12.45 25.67
C ASP A 219 23.64 12.59 27.13
N GLY A 220 24.94 12.90 27.29
CA GLY A 220 25.55 13.17 28.60
C GLY A 220 25.73 11.94 29.52
N ASP A 221 26.25 12.18 30.72
CA ASP A 221 26.59 11.12 31.70
C ASP A 221 25.39 10.63 32.56
N MET A 222 24.22 11.23 32.44
CA MET A 222 23.04 10.79 33.19
C MET A 222 22.32 9.67 32.49
N ILE A 223 22.13 8.54 33.19
CA ILE A 223 21.25 7.47 32.76
C ILE A 223 19.82 8.02 32.76
N ARG A 224 19.29 8.30 31.58
CA ARG A 224 17.87 8.60 31.39
C ARG A 224 17.19 7.33 30.91
N TYR A 225 16.18 6.89 31.62
CA TYR A 225 15.25 5.90 31.09
C TYR A 225 14.41 6.61 30.04
N SER A 226 14.83 6.49 28.78
CA SER A 226 14.18 7.12 27.65
C SER A 226 13.68 6.02 26.73
N ASP A 227 12.41 6.10 26.36
CA ASP A 227 11.77 5.25 25.35
C ASP A 227 12.20 5.64 23.91
N LYS A 228 13.37 6.27 23.80
CA LYS A 228 13.95 6.74 22.56
C LYS A 228 15.38 6.20 22.40
N LEU A 229 15.60 5.51 21.28
CA LEU A 229 16.93 5.08 20.82
C LEU A 229 17.30 5.88 19.57
N SER A 230 18.38 6.63 19.63
CA SER A 230 18.97 7.31 18.46
C SER A 230 20.40 6.83 18.27
N GLY A 231 20.82 6.67 17.02
CA GLY A 231 22.16 6.22 16.72
C GLY A 231 22.37 5.93 15.23
N LYS A 232 23.57 5.47 14.90
CA LYS A 232 23.97 5.17 13.53
C LYS A 232 24.15 3.67 13.31
N VAL A 233 23.77 3.21 12.13
CA VAL A 233 24.06 1.86 11.64
C VAL A 233 24.96 1.96 10.43
N ASN A 234 26.05 1.19 10.42
CA ASN A 234 27.05 1.16 9.35
C ASN A 234 27.59 2.56 8.97
N GLY A 235 27.83 3.41 9.99
CA GLY A 235 28.40 4.76 9.82
C GLY A 235 27.39 5.84 9.46
N GLY A 236 26.07 5.53 9.47
CA GLY A 236 25.04 6.50 9.15
C GLY A 236 24.77 6.70 7.66
N GLY A 237 23.67 7.37 7.32
CA GLY A 237 23.25 7.62 5.95
C GLY A 237 21.78 8.02 5.87
N THR A 238 20.94 7.15 5.35
CA THR A 238 19.48 7.37 5.23
C THR A 238 18.83 7.61 6.59
N ASP A 239 18.02 8.65 6.70
CA ASP A 239 17.26 8.92 7.92
C ASP A 239 16.08 7.95 8.02
N VAL A 240 16.03 7.21 9.14
CA VAL A 240 15.00 6.22 9.44
C VAL A 240 14.39 6.52 10.81
N SER A 241 13.14 6.96 10.83
CA SER A 241 12.36 7.22 12.04
C SER A 241 11.22 6.23 12.14
N ILE A 242 11.19 5.46 13.23
CA ILE A 242 10.13 4.50 13.52
C ILE A 242 9.57 4.82 14.91
N ARG A 243 8.26 5.01 14.97
CA ARG A 243 7.57 5.38 16.21
C ARG A 243 6.32 4.54 16.41
N SER A 244 6.10 4.11 17.66
CA SER A 244 4.83 3.61 18.12
C SER A 244 4.52 4.23 19.49
N ASP A 245 3.41 4.98 19.63
CA ASP A 245 3.16 5.70 20.88
C ASP A 245 2.73 4.76 22.01
N TYR A 246 1.74 3.90 21.76
CA TYR A 246 1.18 3.00 22.76
C TYR A 246 1.56 1.53 22.54
N GLY A 247 2.13 1.20 21.40
CA GLY A 247 2.57 -0.15 21.06
C GLY A 247 4.08 -0.30 21.06
N LYS A 248 4.54 -1.36 20.43
CA LYS A 248 5.94 -1.76 20.37
C LYS A 248 6.57 -1.39 19.02
N VAL A 249 7.87 -1.16 19.05
CA VAL A 249 8.69 -0.98 17.84
C VAL A 249 9.55 -2.22 17.67
N TYR A 250 9.47 -2.83 16.49
CA TYR A 250 10.32 -3.96 16.11
C TYR A 250 11.18 -3.56 14.91
N LEU A 251 12.48 -3.67 15.05
CA LEU A 251 13.44 -3.49 13.96
C LEU A 251 14.09 -4.83 13.63
N ARG A 252 13.72 -5.40 12.48
CA ARG A 252 14.19 -6.69 12.01
C ARG A 252 15.20 -6.57 10.89
N LYS A 253 16.06 -7.55 10.79
CA LYS A 253 16.98 -7.73 9.68
C LYS A 253 16.33 -8.60 8.59
N ARG A 254 16.50 -8.18 7.36
CA ARG A 254 16.21 -8.98 6.16
C ARG A 254 17.40 -9.86 5.81
#